data_d774ab10f6b561f6a39496485d3eea6e
#
_entry.id   d774ab10f6b561f6a39496485d3eea6e
#
_cell.length_a   1.000
_cell.length_b   1.000
_cell.length_c   1.000
_cell.angle_alpha   90.00
_cell.angle_beta   90.00
_cell.angle_gamma   90.00
#
_symmetry.space_group_name_H-M   'P 1'
#
loop_
_entity.id
_entity.type
_entity.pdbx_description
1 polymer ?
#
loop_
_entity_poly.entity_id
_entity_poly.type
_entity_poly.pdbx_seq_one_letter_code
_entity_poly.pdbx_strand_id
1 'polypeptide(L)'
;MRRIFAAIIILCTAVSAAAAQTNAPRSMGFRIGATGFDATYQHSFQKGQFLQGDIGVDFGYNVNGRPGMRATAVYNFIWARPAWTNRGYWALYAGPGLSLGYVNDMVMYRVGENVVHTHKSQGSNGFMIGLAAQVGVEYTFDFPLVLALEVRPVFGLHVNDDVDLGGFKYNGKAGFYDNGMLGFAPALAVRYRF
;
A
#
# COMPACT_ATOMS: atom_id res chain seq x y z
N MET A 1 23.99 3.37 5.79
CA MET A 1 23.34 2.13 5.33
C MET A 1 23.39 1.01 6.37
N ARG A 2 24.54 0.59 6.91
CA ARG A 2 24.62 -0.49 7.94
C ARG A 2 23.73 -0.26 9.18
N ARG A 3 23.60 0.97 9.68
CA ARG A 3 22.77 1.29 10.86
C ARG A 3 21.26 1.20 10.58
N ILE A 4 20.83 1.49 9.36
CA ILE A 4 19.42 1.37 8.94
C ILE A 4 19.03 -0.11 8.82
N PHE A 5 19.90 -0.95 8.25
CA PHE A 5 19.68 -2.40 8.18
C PHE A 5 19.60 -3.03 9.57
N ALA A 6 20.47 -2.63 10.51
CA ALA A 6 20.43 -3.10 11.87
C ALA A 6 19.12 -2.68 12.58
N ALA A 7 18.66 -1.45 12.40
CA ALA A 7 17.39 -0.98 12.96
C ALA A 7 16.17 -1.74 12.40
N ILE A 8 16.16 -2.05 11.12
CA ILE A 8 15.10 -2.86 10.49
C ILE A 8 15.10 -4.29 11.04
N ILE A 9 16.27 -4.91 11.19
CA ILE A 9 16.40 -6.26 11.76
C ILE A 9 15.92 -6.27 13.22
N ILE A 10 16.31 -5.28 14.02
CA ILE A 10 15.88 -5.15 15.41
C ILE A 10 14.36 -4.91 15.50
N LEU A 11 13.79 -4.11 14.62
CA LEU A 11 12.35 -3.88 14.56
C LEU A 11 11.60 -5.17 14.19
N CYS A 12 12.10 -5.92 13.21
CA CYS A 12 11.52 -7.21 12.81
C CYS A 12 11.62 -8.26 13.94
N THR A 13 12.73 -8.31 14.68
CA THR A 13 12.89 -9.25 15.81
C THR A 13 12.06 -8.85 17.03
N ALA A 14 11.91 -7.55 17.31
CA ALA A 14 11.05 -7.05 18.39
C ALA A 14 9.56 -7.33 18.11
N VAL A 15 9.12 -7.17 16.87
CA VAL A 15 7.75 -7.53 16.44
C VAL A 15 7.51 -9.03 16.57
N SER A 16 8.51 -9.87 16.22
CA SER A 16 8.42 -11.33 16.35
C SER A 16 8.34 -11.79 17.81
N ALA A 17 9.08 -11.15 18.73
CA ALA A 17 9.06 -11.49 20.15
C ALA A 17 7.75 -11.08 20.84
N ALA A 18 7.16 -9.95 20.48
CA ALA A 18 5.83 -9.53 20.97
C ALA A 18 4.71 -10.45 20.42
N ALA A 19 4.95 -11.08 19.28
CA ALA A 19 4.02 -12.00 18.61
C ALA A 19 3.82 -13.33 19.35
N ALA A 20 4.81 -13.79 20.11
CA ALA A 20 4.79 -15.10 20.76
C ALA A 20 3.79 -15.23 21.93
N GLN A 21 3.12 -14.14 22.33
CA GLN A 21 2.30 -14.13 23.55
C GLN A 21 0.79 -14.17 23.32
N THR A 22 0.30 -14.21 22.08
CA THR A 22 -1.16 -14.22 21.81
C THR A 22 -1.52 -15.32 20.82
N ASN A 23 -2.59 -16.08 21.10
CA ASN A 23 -3.12 -17.14 20.23
C ASN A 23 -3.81 -16.62 18.94
N ALA A 24 -3.70 -15.35 18.62
CA ALA A 24 -4.29 -14.78 17.42
C ALA A 24 -3.40 -15.03 16.21
N PRO A 25 -3.92 -15.57 15.09
CA PRO A 25 -3.14 -15.80 13.89
C PRO A 25 -2.56 -14.49 13.36
N ARG A 26 -1.28 -14.50 13.04
CA ARG A 26 -0.54 -13.38 12.49
C ARG A 26 0.20 -13.80 11.24
N SER A 27 0.39 -12.87 10.35
CA SER A 27 1.21 -13.11 9.18
C SER A 27 2.00 -11.86 8.80
N MET A 28 3.18 -12.07 8.24
CA MET A 28 4.03 -11.01 7.70
C MET A 28 4.66 -11.43 6.39
N GLY A 29 4.97 -10.47 5.54
CA GLY A 29 5.55 -10.76 4.24
C GLY A 29 5.70 -9.54 3.37
N PHE A 30 5.53 -9.76 2.08
CA PHE A 30 5.67 -8.72 1.06
C PHE A 30 4.44 -8.67 0.17
N ARG A 31 4.13 -7.47 -0.29
CA ARG A 31 3.09 -7.19 -1.26
C ARG A 31 3.70 -6.40 -2.42
N ILE A 32 3.40 -6.82 -3.65
CA ILE A 32 3.87 -6.18 -4.88
C ILE A 32 2.64 -5.75 -5.67
N GLY A 33 2.56 -4.48 -5.98
CA GLY A 33 1.47 -3.86 -6.73
C GLY A 33 1.96 -3.03 -7.90
N ALA A 34 1.04 -2.40 -8.61
CA ALA A 34 1.34 -1.63 -9.82
C ALA A 34 2.24 -0.40 -9.54
N THR A 35 2.17 0.19 -8.35
CA THR A 35 2.93 1.38 -7.99
C THR A 35 4.21 1.10 -7.21
N GLY A 36 4.40 -0.12 -6.70
CA GLY A 36 5.57 -0.40 -5.86
C GLY A 36 5.43 -1.70 -5.07
N PHE A 37 6.18 -1.77 -3.99
CA PHE A 37 6.18 -2.92 -3.10
C PHE A 37 6.11 -2.48 -1.63
N ASP A 38 5.44 -3.30 -0.82
CA ASP A 38 5.22 -3.04 0.59
C ASP A 38 5.70 -4.24 1.43
N ALA A 39 6.26 -3.98 2.61
CA ALA A 39 6.27 -4.93 3.69
C ALA A 39 4.88 -4.94 4.32
N THR A 40 4.29 -6.11 4.49
CA THR A 40 2.90 -6.29 4.95
C THR A 40 2.87 -7.11 6.24
N TYR A 41 1.99 -6.71 7.14
CA TYR A 41 1.72 -7.41 8.39
C TYR A 41 0.22 -7.49 8.63
N GLN A 42 -0.26 -8.67 9.01
CA GLN A 42 -1.66 -8.88 9.40
C GLN A 42 -1.76 -9.36 10.85
N HIS A 43 -2.72 -8.84 11.56
CA HIS A 43 -3.08 -9.25 12.92
C HIS A 43 -4.58 -9.53 13.00
N SER A 44 -4.94 -10.77 13.31
CA SER A 44 -6.32 -11.17 13.51
C SER A 44 -6.74 -10.89 14.96
N PHE A 45 -7.83 -10.16 15.16
CA PHE A 45 -8.37 -9.88 16.50
C PHE A 45 -9.49 -10.86 16.88
N GLN A 46 -10.33 -11.20 15.92
CA GLN A 46 -11.49 -12.06 16.10
C GLN A 46 -11.65 -12.97 14.88
N LYS A 47 -12.53 -13.97 15.00
CA LYS A 47 -12.90 -14.81 13.85
C LYS A 47 -13.51 -13.95 12.76
N GLY A 48 -12.81 -13.85 11.63
CA GLY A 48 -13.27 -13.12 10.46
C GLY A 48 -12.92 -11.64 10.41
N GLN A 49 -12.06 -11.14 11.30
CA GLN A 49 -11.60 -9.74 11.28
C GLN A 49 -10.10 -9.66 11.51
N PHE A 50 -9.42 -8.82 10.74
CA PHE A 50 -7.99 -8.57 10.90
C PHE A 50 -7.60 -7.15 10.48
N LEU A 51 -6.58 -6.64 11.12
CA LEU A 51 -5.89 -5.42 10.71
C LEU A 51 -4.71 -5.79 9.83
N GLN A 52 -4.59 -5.12 8.70
CA GLN A 52 -3.42 -5.20 7.84
C GLN A 52 -2.71 -3.85 7.85
N GLY A 53 -1.41 -3.88 8.14
CA GLY A 53 -0.52 -2.73 8.05
C GLY A 53 0.52 -2.95 7.00
N ASP A 54 0.73 -1.98 6.12
CA ASP A 54 1.70 -2.05 5.04
C ASP A 54 2.58 -0.79 5.07
N ILE A 55 3.88 -0.97 4.87
CA ILE A 55 4.84 0.12 4.69
C ILE A 55 5.69 -0.21 3.48
N GLY A 56 5.80 0.71 2.55
CA GLY A 56 6.51 0.41 1.32
C GLY A 56 6.97 1.61 0.52
N VAL A 57 7.54 1.28 -0.62
CA VAL A 57 8.06 2.22 -1.61
C VAL A 57 7.03 2.35 -2.73
N ASP A 58 6.72 3.59 -3.07
CA ASP A 58 5.80 3.95 -4.15
C ASP A 58 6.55 4.69 -5.25
N PHE A 59 6.51 4.14 -6.46
CA PHE A 59 7.10 4.74 -7.65
C PHE A 59 6.10 5.58 -8.45
N GLY A 60 4.83 5.58 -8.06
CA GLY A 60 3.75 6.24 -8.78
C GLY A 60 3.59 5.72 -10.22
N TYR A 61 3.17 6.62 -11.11
CA TYR A 61 3.10 6.33 -12.55
C TYR A 61 4.46 6.39 -13.25
N ASN A 62 5.45 6.99 -12.63
CA ASN A 62 6.73 7.24 -13.25
C ASN A 62 7.84 6.46 -12.56
N VAL A 63 8.23 5.34 -13.16
CA VAL A 63 9.33 4.50 -12.68
C VAL A 63 10.68 5.26 -12.67
N ASN A 64 10.81 6.31 -13.47
CA ASN A 64 12.00 7.18 -13.51
C ASN A 64 11.91 8.35 -12.51
N GLY A 65 10.77 8.51 -11.82
CA GLY A 65 10.60 9.50 -10.77
C GLY A 65 11.34 9.14 -9.49
N ARG A 66 11.36 10.07 -8.54
CA ARG A 66 11.88 9.79 -7.20
C ARG A 66 10.89 8.86 -6.49
N PRO A 67 11.35 7.72 -5.97
CA PRO A 67 10.48 6.85 -5.20
C PRO A 67 9.98 7.57 -3.94
N GLY A 68 8.71 7.40 -3.64
CA GLY A 68 8.09 7.84 -2.40
C GLY A 68 8.03 6.71 -1.37
N MET A 69 7.53 7.05 -0.19
CA MET A 69 7.22 6.08 0.87
C MET A 69 5.75 6.21 1.24
N ARG A 70 5.10 5.07 1.45
CA ARG A 70 3.70 5.00 1.85
C ARG A 70 3.52 4.04 3.01
N ALA A 71 2.64 4.42 3.95
CA ALA A 71 2.11 3.55 4.99
C ALA A 71 0.58 3.47 4.85
N THR A 72 0.04 2.26 4.95
CA THR A 72 -1.40 2.02 4.84
C THR A 72 -1.84 1.07 5.95
N ALA A 73 -2.96 1.37 6.59
CA ALA A 73 -3.61 0.49 7.55
C ALA A 73 -5.04 0.22 7.10
N VAL A 74 -5.43 -1.05 7.00
CA VAL A 74 -6.75 -1.48 6.54
C VAL A 74 -7.35 -2.45 7.54
N TYR A 75 -8.59 -2.19 7.95
CA TYR A 75 -9.36 -3.09 8.80
C TYR A 75 -10.27 -3.94 7.92
N ASN A 76 -9.96 -5.23 7.83
CA ASN A 76 -10.59 -6.17 6.92
C ASN A 76 -11.61 -7.08 7.61
N PHE A 77 -12.70 -7.37 6.93
CA PHE A 77 -13.73 -8.33 7.30
C PHE A 77 -13.74 -9.49 6.31
N ILE A 78 -13.60 -10.71 6.80
CA ILE A 78 -13.77 -11.92 6.00
C ILE A 78 -15.27 -12.20 5.88
N TRP A 79 -15.80 -12.06 4.67
CA TRP A 79 -17.22 -12.25 4.40
C TRP A 79 -17.55 -13.61 3.79
N ALA A 80 -16.57 -14.35 3.24
CA ALA A 80 -16.75 -15.70 2.74
C ALA A 80 -15.51 -16.55 2.91
N ARG A 81 -15.71 -17.85 3.12
CA ARG A 81 -14.67 -18.89 3.15
C ARG A 81 -15.09 -20.05 2.23
N PRO A 82 -14.93 -19.87 0.90
CA PRO A 82 -15.33 -20.90 -0.05
C PRO A 82 -14.44 -22.14 0.05
N ALA A 83 -15.04 -23.31 -0.07
CA ALA A 83 -14.35 -24.61 -0.06
C ALA A 83 -13.95 -25.01 -1.48
N TRP A 84 -13.13 -24.20 -2.16
CA TRP A 84 -12.71 -24.46 -3.54
C TRP A 84 -11.63 -25.53 -3.67
N THR A 85 -10.95 -25.86 -2.59
CA THR A 85 -9.88 -26.86 -2.54
C THR A 85 -10.07 -27.79 -1.34
N ASN A 86 -9.59 -29.02 -1.45
CA ASN A 86 -9.64 -30.00 -0.37
C ASN A 86 -8.56 -29.81 0.69
N ARG A 87 -7.54 -29.00 0.40
CA ARG A 87 -6.42 -28.67 1.31
C ARG A 87 -6.33 -27.18 1.44
N GLY A 88 -5.82 -26.72 2.58
CA GLY A 88 -5.76 -25.29 2.90
C GLY A 88 -7.15 -24.67 2.98
N TYR A 89 -7.22 -23.35 3.01
CA TYR A 89 -8.50 -22.64 3.02
C TYR A 89 -8.43 -21.31 2.30
N TRP A 90 -9.54 -20.94 1.68
CA TRP A 90 -9.75 -19.67 1.02
C TRP A 90 -10.46 -18.68 1.95
N ALA A 91 -10.15 -17.41 1.82
CA ALA A 91 -10.88 -16.33 2.45
C ALA A 91 -11.06 -15.17 1.47
N LEU A 92 -12.29 -14.66 1.40
CA LEU A 92 -12.63 -13.44 0.70
C LEU A 92 -12.87 -12.36 1.76
N TYR A 93 -12.21 -11.23 1.59
CA TYR A 93 -12.28 -10.14 2.56
C TYR A 93 -12.37 -8.79 1.90
N ALA A 94 -12.89 -7.84 2.63
CA ALA A 94 -12.93 -6.43 2.25
C ALA A 94 -12.86 -5.56 3.49
N GLY A 95 -12.41 -4.32 3.31
CA GLY A 95 -12.36 -3.39 4.43
C GLY A 95 -11.95 -1.97 4.07
N PRO A 96 -12.31 -1.02 4.93
CA PRO A 96 -11.85 0.36 4.87
C PRO A 96 -10.47 0.52 5.51
N GLY A 97 -9.76 1.56 5.10
CA GLY A 97 -8.46 1.87 5.64
C GLY A 97 -8.06 3.33 5.46
N LEU A 98 -6.87 3.63 5.96
CA LEU A 98 -6.22 4.93 5.83
C LEU A 98 -4.84 4.73 5.22
N SER A 99 -4.45 5.67 4.37
CA SER A 99 -3.13 5.69 3.76
C SER A 99 -2.52 7.08 3.94
N LEU A 100 -1.24 7.10 4.22
CA LEU A 100 -0.45 8.33 4.32
C LEU A 100 0.94 8.08 3.74
N GLY A 101 1.54 9.11 3.18
CA GLY A 101 2.87 8.96 2.60
C GLY A 101 3.42 10.26 2.03
N TYR A 102 4.65 10.16 1.58
CA TYR A 102 5.29 11.15 0.73
C TYR A 102 5.57 10.46 -0.60
N VAL A 103 4.72 10.74 -1.59
CA VAL A 103 4.62 9.95 -2.81
C VAL A 103 4.64 10.85 -4.04
N ASN A 104 4.92 10.23 -5.18
CA ASN A 104 4.84 10.89 -6.47
C ASN A 104 3.41 10.85 -6.99
N ASP A 105 2.92 11.98 -7.51
CA ASP A 105 1.60 12.08 -8.13
C ASP A 105 1.68 12.85 -9.44
N MET A 106 0.69 12.68 -10.31
CA MET A 106 0.60 13.43 -11.54
C MET A 106 0.31 14.91 -11.23
N VAL A 107 1.08 15.79 -11.87
CA VAL A 107 0.85 17.23 -11.80
C VAL A 107 0.16 17.66 -13.08
N MET A 108 -1.03 18.23 -12.95
CA MET A 108 -1.71 18.95 -14.01
C MET A 108 -1.48 20.45 -13.82
N TYR A 109 -0.95 21.11 -14.82
CA TYR A 109 -0.80 22.56 -14.77
C TYR A 109 -1.51 23.23 -15.95
N ARG A 110 -1.88 24.49 -15.72
CA ARG A 110 -2.57 25.33 -16.69
C ARG A 110 -1.57 26.34 -17.25
N VAL A 111 -1.40 26.34 -18.56
CA VAL A 111 -0.63 27.36 -19.27
C VAL A 111 -1.62 28.23 -20.06
N GLY A 112 -1.84 29.47 -19.61
CA GLY A 112 -2.85 30.36 -20.20
C GLY A 112 -4.28 29.86 -20.02
N GLU A 113 -5.08 29.91 -21.05
CA GLU A 113 -6.47 29.38 -21.04
C GLU A 113 -6.54 27.88 -21.33
N ASN A 114 -5.45 27.28 -21.78
CA ASN A 114 -5.40 25.86 -22.11
C ASN A 114 -4.93 25.03 -20.93
N VAL A 115 -5.66 23.96 -20.64
CA VAL A 115 -5.22 22.93 -19.72
C VAL A 115 -4.21 22.06 -20.43
N VAL A 116 -2.94 22.18 -20.08
CA VAL A 116 -1.89 21.29 -20.60
C VAL A 116 -1.78 20.10 -19.66
N HIS A 117 -2.22 18.95 -20.12
CA HIS A 117 -1.90 17.69 -19.46
C HIS A 117 -0.41 17.42 -19.68
N THR A 118 0.39 17.53 -18.65
CA THR A 118 1.76 17.04 -18.76
C THR A 118 1.74 15.54 -18.94
N HIS A 119 2.63 15.11 -19.81
CA HIS A 119 2.91 13.69 -19.94
C HIS A 119 3.21 13.08 -18.57
N LYS A 120 2.78 11.83 -18.39
CA LYS A 120 2.97 10.94 -17.23
C LYS A 120 4.41 10.88 -16.67
N SER A 121 5.37 11.55 -17.30
CA SER A 121 6.80 11.56 -16.93
C SER A 121 7.19 12.65 -15.93
N GLN A 122 6.30 13.58 -15.59
CA GLN A 122 6.59 14.72 -14.72
C GLN A 122 5.64 14.76 -13.54
N GLY A 123 5.73 13.74 -12.69
CA GLY A 123 5.06 13.74 -11.41
C GLY A 123 5.83 14.60 -10.39
N SER A 124 5.12 15.15 -9.42
CA SER A 124 5.67 15.84 -8.27
C SER A 124 5.55 14.97 -7.03
N ASN A 125 6.59 14.93 -6.24
CA ASN A 125 6.52 14.34 -4.90
C ASN A 125 5.78 15.30 -3.97
N GLY A 126 5.08 14.76 -3.00
CA GLY A 126 4.39 15.53 -1.99
C GLY A 126 3.75 14.66 -0.93
N PHE A 127 3.24 15.29 0.10
CA PHE A 127 2.55 14.61 1.17
C PHE A 127 1.14 14.17 0.72
N MET A 128 0.82 12.91 0.97
CA MET A 128 -0.48 12.32 0.67
C MET A 128 -1.13 11.79 1.95
N ILE A 129 -2.42 12.05 2.08
CA ILE A 129 -3.31 11.41 3.05
C ILE A 129 -4.61 11.02 2.36
N GLY A 130 -5.07 9.79 2.57
CA GLY A 130 -6.27 9.31 1.90
C GLY A 130 -6.96 8.17 2.61
N LEU A 131 -8.20 7.94 2.21
CA LEU A 131 -9.00 6.77 2.53
C LEU A 131 -8.61 5.64 1.58
N ALA A 132 -8.35 4.47 2.12
CA ALA A 132 -8.13 3.25 1.37
C ALA A 132 -9.36 2.35 1.48
N ALA A 133 -9.69 1.64 0.40
CA ALA A 133 -10.61 0.52 0.42
C ALA A 133 -9.84 -0.71 -0.08
N GLN A 134 -10.05 -1.86 0.54
CA GLN A 134 -9.40 -3.09 0.13
C GLN A 134 -10.42 -4.19 -0.12
N VAL A 135 -10.22 -4.92 -1.20
CA VAL A 135 -10.87 -6.21 -1.47
C VAL A 135 -9.77 -7.20 -1.81
N GLY A 136 -9.86 -8.39 -1.25
CA GLY A 136 -8.85 -9.41 -1.48
C GLY A 136 -9.40 -10.82 -1.41
N VAL A 137 -8.68 -11.72 -2.04
CA VAL A 137 -8.80 -13.15 -1.91
C VAL A 137 -7.48 -13.70 -1.42
N GLU A 138 -7.50 -14.50 -0.39
CA GLU A 138 -6.30 -15.18 0.11
C GLU A 138 -6.49 -16.69 0.16
N TYR A 139 -5.40 -17.39 -0.07
CA TYR A 139 -5.28 -18.81 0.11
C TYR A 139 -4.22 -19.11 1.17
N THR A 140 -4.64 -19.75 2.24
CA THR A 140 -3.75 -20.23 3.31
C THR A 140 -3.47 -21.70 3.11
N PHE A 141 -2.19 -22.04 2.95
CA PHE A 141 -1.72 -23.40 2.79
C PHE A 141 -1.76 -24.19 4.12
N ASP A 142 -1.64 -25.50 4.04
CA ASP A 142 -1.47 -26.39 5.23
C ASP A 142 -0.16 -26.14 5.96
N PHE A 143 0.85 -25.59 5.27
CA PHE A 143 2.08 -25.07 5.86
C PHE A 143 1.97 -23.52 6.03
N PRO A 144 2.85 -22.87 6.81
CA PRO A 144 2.66 -21.47 7.21
C PRO A 144 2.92 -20.45 6.09
N LEU A 145 2.28 -20.63 4.94
CA LEU A 145 2.31 -19.72 3.80
C LEU A 145 0.91 -19.23 3.49
N VAL A 146 0.79 -17.95 3.16
CA VAL A 146 -0.43 -17.31 2.67
C VAL A 146 -0.11 -16.58 1.37
N LEU A 147 -0.88 -16.84 0.33
CA LEU A 147 -0.88 -16.07 -0.91
C LEU A 147 -2.18 -15.28 -1.01
N ALA A 148 -2.08 -14.01 -1.38
CA ALA A 148 -3.26 -13.18 -1.56
C ALA A 148 -3.17 -12.34 -2.83
N LEU A 149 -4.31 -12.13 -3.45
CA LEU A 149 -4.51 -11.16 -4.52
C LEU A 149 -5.42 -10.05 -3.98
N GLU A 150 -4.95 -8.82 -4.04
CA GLU A 150 -5.59 -7.67 -3.40
C GLU A 150 -5.75 -6.52 -4.38
N VAL A 151 -6.89 -5.84 -4.29
CA VAL A 151 -7.17 -4.57 -4.97
C VAL A 151 -7.36 -3.52 -3.89
N ARG A 152 -6.62 -2.41 -3.97
CA ARG A 152 -6.63 -1.37 -2.93
C ARG A 152 -6.57 0.03 -3.53
N PRO A 153 -7.68 0.59 -4.00
CA PRO A 153 -7.75 1.99 -4.37
C PRO A 153 -7.58 2.90 -3.14
N VAL A 154 -6.94 4.04 -3.35
CA VAL A 154 -6.75 5.09 -2.35
C VAL A 154 -7.26 6.40 -2.92
N PHE A 155 -8.09 7.09 -2.18
CA PHE A 155 -8.67 8.39 -2.55
C PHE A 155 -8.36 9.40 -1.46
N GLY A 156 -7.78 10.54 -1.82
CA GLY A 156 -7.41 11.49 -0.81
C GLY A 156 -6.85 12.79 -1.37
N LEU A 157 -6.13 13.48 -0.52
CA LEU A 157 -5.47 14.73 -0.82
C LEU A 157 -3.97 14.50 -1.01
N HIS A 158 -3.41 15.19 -1.98
CA HIS A 158 -1.98 15.27 -2.23
C HIS A 158 -1.56 16.74 -2.24
N VAL A 159 -0.53 17.05 -1.47
CA VAL A 159 0.08 18.37 -1.45
C VAL A 159 1.42 18.26 -2.15
N ASN A 160 1.47 18.73 -3.39
CA ASN A 160 2.67 18.68 -4.21
C ASN A 160 3.73 19.65 -3.72
N ASP A 161 4.99 19.27 -3.86
CA ASP A 161 6.13 20.18 -3.72
C ASP A 161 6.15 21.20 -4.87
N ASP A 162 6.86 22.31 -4.67
CA ASP A 162 7.13 23.26 -5.74
C ASP A 162 7.92 22.60 -6.87
N VAL A 163 7.44 22.74 -8.09
CA VAL A 163 8.07 22.19 -9.29
C VAL A 163 8.45 23.33 -10.24
N ASP A 164 9.72 23.36 -10.66
CA ASP A 164 10.21 24.23 -11.71
C ASP A 164 10.29 23.45 -13.04
N LEU A 165 9.47 23.84 -13.99
CA LEU A 165 9.37 23.21 -15.31
C LEU A 165 9.91 24.14 -16.39
N GLY A 166 11.22 24.40 -16.36
CA GLY A 166 11.89 25.18 -17.42
C GLY A 166 11.44 26.61 -17.50
N GLY A 167 11.24 27.29 -16.36
CA GLY A 167 10.80 28.69 -16.27
C GLY A 167 9.35 28.87 -15.83
N PHE A 168 8.58 27.80 -15.73
CA PHE A 168 7.25 27.82 -15.13
C PHE A 168 7.34 27.23 -13.73
N LYS A 169 7.15 28.06 -12.70
CA LYS A 169 7.05 27.61 -11.31
C LYS A 169 5.63 27.17 -11.02
N TYR A 170 5.47 25.91 -10.72
CA TYR A 170 4.25 25.36 -10.12
C TYR A 170 4.43 25.38 -8.60
N ASN A 171 3.73 26.28 -7.94
CA ASN A 171 3.74 26.33 -6.47
C ASN A 171 2.87 25.22 -5.93
N GLY A 172 3.40 24.47 -4.97
CA GLY A 172 2.74 23.31 -4.36
C GLY A 172 1.29 23.61 -4.00
N LYS A 173 0.37 22.86 -4.57
CA LYS A 173 -1.06 22.96 -4.32
C LYS A 173 -1.60 21.65 -3.82
N ALA A 174 -2.57 21.74 -2.90
CA ALA A 174 -3.36 20.59 -2.51
C ALA A 174 -4.33 20.24 -3.65
N GLY A 175 -4.37 18.96 -3.99
CA GLY A 175 -5.25 18.40 -5.01
C GLY A 175 -5.69 16.99 -4.66
N PHE A 176 -6.50 16.41 -5.53
CA PHE A 176 -6.90 15.02 -5.43
C PHE A 176 -5.72 14.10 -5.73
N TYR A 177 -5.53 13.04 -4.95
CA TYR A 177 -4.50 12.03 -5.16
C TYR A 177 -4.89 11.11 -6.32
N ASP A 178 -4.24 11.31 -7.47
CA ASP A 178 -4.63 10.69 -8.74
C ASP A 178 -4.00 9.31 -8.93
N ASN A 179 -2.78 9.08 -8.45
CA ASN A 179 -2.12 7.78 -8.50
C ASN A 179 -2.85 6.69 -7.71
N GLY A 180 -3.75 7.07 -6.81
CA GLY A 180 -4.60 6.14 -6.08
C GLY A 180 -5.48 5.27 -6.96
N MET A 181 -5.78 5.71 -8.18
CA MET A 181 -6.50 4.92 -9.19
C MET A 181 -5.77 3.65 -9.61
N LEU A 182 -4.43 3.61 -9.55
CA LEU A 182 -3.65 2.39 -9.78
C LEU A 182 -3.88 1.31 -8.72
N GLY A 183 -4.48 1.66 -7.59
CA GLY A 183 -4.93 0.70 -6.58
C GLY A 183 -6.03 -0.24 -7.06
N PHE A 184 -6.68 0.02 -8.20
CA PHE A 184 -7.58 -0.94 -8.86
C PHE A 184 -6.83 -2.05 -9.61
N ALA A 185 -5.53 -1.88 -9.88
CA ALA A 185 -4.71 -2.97 -10.38
C ALA A 185 -4.46 -3.98 -9.26
N PRO A 186 -4.54 -5.29 -9.55
CA PRO A 186 -4.30 -6.31 -8.54
C PRO A 186 -2.85 -6.30 -8.06
N ALA A 187 -2.67 -6.51 -6.75
CA ALA A 187 -1.39 -6.70 -6.09
C ALA A 187 -1.29 -8.13 -5.54
N LEU A 188 -0.13 -8.73 -5.68
CA LEU A 188 0.18 -10.05 -5.13
C LEU A 188 0.84 -9.87 -3.76
N ALA A 189 0.35 -10.58 -2.75
CA ALA A 189 0.97 -10.64 -1.45
C ALA A 189 1.36 -12.07 -1.08
N VAL A 190 2.55 -12.21 -0.51
CA VAL A 190 3.11 -13.47 -0.01
C VAL A 190 3.47 -13.26 1.45
N ARG A 191 2.86 -14.04 2.35
CA ARG A 191 3.01 -13.88 3.80
C ARG A 191 3.36 -15.21 4.47
N TYR A 192 4.17 -15.14 5.51
CA TYR A 192 4.42 -16.23 6.44
C TYR A 192 3.49 -16.06 7.65
N ARG A 193 2.80 -17.13 8.03
CA ARG A 193 1.87 -17.17 9.17
C ARG A 193 2.55 -17.76 10.40
N PHE A 194 2.39 -17.15 11.55
CA PHE A 194 2.94 -17.57 12.84
C PHE A 194 1.99 -17.30 14.01
#